data_84da920c6d3827b4286d1c6dfc521454
#
_entry.id   84da920c6d3827b4286d1c6dfc521454
#
_cell.length_a   1.000
_cell.length_b   1.000
_cell.length_c   1.000
_cell.angle_alpha   90.00
_cell.angle_beta   90.00
_cell.angle_gamma   90.00
#
_symmetry.space_group_name_H-M   'P 1'
#
loop_
_entity.id
_entity.type
_entity.pdbx_description
1 polymer ?
#
loop_
_entity_poly.entity_id
_entity_poly.type
_entity_poly.pdbx_seq_one_letter_code
_entity_poly.pdbx_strand_id
1 'polypeptide(L)'
;DKDILMIPNVAIHFNREVNNGYKYNRQIDLCPMFSCGALKKGAFDKMVADELDVKAEDILGKDLFLVNRQKGLVWGLENEFVSSPKLDDLQCAFVSLKAFIEAENEKSVNVYCCFDNEEVGSNTKQGAMSTFLKDVLHRINAGLGKTEDEYYQAIAKSFLVSCDNAHALHPNHAEKTDAVNFVTMNGGIVIKESANQKYTTDAFSRALFTGVCQNVNVPVQSFANRSDVVGGSTLGNLSNTQVSVHAVDFGLAQLAMHSCFETAGVKDTEYAIVALIPIANPITTALTRFCNGNTKDSAVIASSLMRATK
;
A
#
# COMPACT_ATOMS: atom_id res chain seq x y z
N ASP A 1 -2.59 -4.97 -24.54
CA ASP A 1 -1.44 -5.59 -23.86
C ASP A 1 -0.24 -5.84 -24.78
N LYS A 2 0.48 -4.76 -25.17
CA LYS A 2 1.64 -4.82 -26.08
C LYS A 2 2.79 -4.00 -25.52
N ASP A 3 4.03 -4.43 -25.76
CA ASP A 3 5.23 -3.64 -25.46
C ASP A 3 5.45 -2.63 -26.59
N ILE A 4 5.03 -1.39 -26.37
CA ILE A 4 4.95 -0.37 -27.42
C ILE A 4 5.79 0.88 -27.14
N LEU A 5 6.31 1.02 -25.93
CA LEU A 5 7.06 2.19 -25.48
C LEU A 5 8.30 1.78 -24.71
N MET A 6 9.33 2.59 -24.81
CA MET A 6 10.56 2.45 -24.02
C MET A 6 11.05 3.84 -23.61
N ILE A 7 11.52 3.98 -22.37
CA ILE A 7 12.29 5.16 -21.96
C ILE A 7 13.76 4.88 -22.30
N PRO A 8 14.35 5.60 -23.31
CA PRO A 8 15.72 5.37 -23.69
C PRO A 8 16.69 5.94 -22.66
N ASN A 9 17.76 5.21 -22.36
CA ASN A 9 18.81 5.69 -21.49
C ASN A 9 20.02 6.15 -22.33
N VAL A 10 20.84 7.05 -21.76
CA VAL A 10 22.06 7.56 -22.38
C VAL A 10 23.21 6.57 -22.13
N ALA A 11 23.93 6.19 -23.18
CA ALA A 11 25.09 5.32 -23.03
C ALA A 11 26.19 6.02 -22.20
N ILE A 12 26.93 5.23 -21.41
CA ILE A 12 28.03 5.74 -20.57
C ILE A 12 29.05 6.55 -21.36
N HIS A 13 29.22 6.25 -22.65
CA HIS A 13 30.12 7.00 -23.55
C HIS A 13 29.78 8.49 -23.66
N PHE A 14 28.50 8.83 -23.50
CA PHE A 14 28.00 10.21 -23.56
C PHE A 14 27.63 10.74 -22.16
N ASN A 15 27.75 9.92 -21.10
CA ASN A 15 27.52 10.30 -19.73
C ASN A 15 28.54 9.61 -18.82
N ARG A 16 29.80 10.11 -18.84
CA ARG A 16 30.93 9.54 -18.08
C ARG A 16 30.73 9.61 -16.57
N GLU A 17 29.88 10.54 -16.09
CA GLU A 17 29.63 10.78 -14.68
C GLU A 17 28.51 9.88 -14.11
N VAL A 18 27.93 8.97 -14.90
CA VAL A 18 26.81 8.14 -14.47
C VAL A 18 27.10 7.37 -13.18
N ASN A 19 28.34 6.90 -12.98
CA ASN A 19 28.75 6.17 -11.78
C ASN A 19 28.95 7.07 -10.55
N ASN A 20 29.00 8.39 -10.72
CA ASN A 20 29.08 9.37 -9.65
C ASN A 20 27.70 9.86 -9.19
N GLY A 21 26.64 9.33 -9.78
CA GLY A 21 25.25 9.69 -9.54
C GLY A 21 24.64 10.44 -10.72
N TYR A 22 23.51 9.95 -11.20
CA TYR A 22 22.78 10.57 -12.31
C TYR A 22 21.47 11.19 -11.80
N LYS A 23 21.33 12.49 -11.98
CA LYS A 23 20.11 13.22 -11.62
C LYS A 23 19.21 13.32 -12.83
N TYR A 24 18.17 12.51 -12.88
CA TYR A 24 17.18 12.55 -13.96
C TYR A 24 16.46 13.90 -14.04
N ASN A 25 16.47 14.49 -15.24
CA ASN A 25 15.55 15.56 -15.59
C ASN A 25 14.26 14.94 -16.14
N ARG A 26 13.19 14.94 -15.35
CA ARG A 26 11.93 14.27 -15.71
C ARG A 26 11.33 14.76 -17.02
N GLN A 27 11.54 16.03 -17.37
CA GLN A 27 11.04 16.64 -18.60
C GLN A 27 11.77 16.12 -19.85
N ILE A 28 13.03 15.72 -19.70
CA ILE A 28 13.90 15.37 -20.83
C ILE A 28 14.16 13.85 -20.86
N ASP A 29 14.61 13.31 -19.72
CA ASP A 29 15.13 11.93 -19.67
C ASP A 29 14.04 10.86 -19.63
N LEU A 30 12.80 11.23 -19.21
CA LEU A 30 11.69 10.28 -19.06
C LEU A 30 10.70 10.32 -20.21
N CYS A 31 11.02 10.98 -21.33
CA CYS A 31 10.20 10.94 -22.54
C CYS A 31 10.27 9.55 -23.19
N PRO A 32 9.15 8.83 -23.35
CA PRO A 32 9.16 7.52 -23.95
C PRO A 32 9.35 7.59 -25.47
N MET A 33 10.11 6.64 -25.99
CA MET A 33 10.26 6.42 -27.42
C MET A 33 9.18 5.44 -27.88
N PHE A 34 8.45 5.82 -28.93
CA PHE A 34 7.35 5.06 -29.51
C PHE A 34 7.67 4.54 -30.92
N SER A 35 8.57 5.20 -31.65
CA SER A 35 8.90 4.87 -33.03
C SER A 35 10.30 5.36 -33.38
N CYS A 36 10.93 4.74 -34.36
CA CYS A 36 12.19 5.21 -34.97
C CYS A 36 11.95 6.27 -36.07
N GLY A 37 10.93 7.09 -35.97
CA GLY A 37 10.63 8.15 -36.93
C GLY A 37 9.80 7.72 -38.16
N ALA A 38 9.36 6.46 -38.22
CA ALA A 38 8.52 5.97 -39.32
C ALA A 38 7.05 6.43 -39.22
N LEU A 39 6.61 6.85 -38.02
CA LEU A 39 5.24 7.23 -37.78
C LEU A 39 5.04 8.74 -37.96
N LYS A 40 3.89 9.09 -38.52
CA LYS A 40 3.46 10.49 -38.68
C LYS A 40 2.85 11.02 -37.37
N LYS A 41 2.78 12.34 -37.24
CA LYS A 41 2.03 13.03 -36.19
C LYS A 41 0.60 12.49 -36.12
N GLY A 42 0.10 12.22 -34.91
CA GLY A 42 -1.23 11.68 -34.67
C GLY A 42 -1.31 10.13 -34.69
N ALA A 43 -0.22 9.42 -35.03
CA ALA A 43 -0.21 7.96 -35.05
C ALA A 43 -0.51 7.32 -33.68
N PHE A 44 -0.06 7.96 -32.59
CA PHE A 44 -0.37 7.48 -31.24
C PHE A 44 -1.87 7.61 -30.91
N ASP A 45 -2.47 8.75 -31.20
CA ASP A 45 -3.91 8.96 -30.97
C ASP A 45 -4.75 8.03 -31.83
N LYS A 46 -4.30 7.80 -33.08
CA LYS A 46 -4.95 6.81 -33.93
C LYS A 46 -4.86 5.40 -33.34
N MET A 47 -3.70 4.98 -32.85
CA MET A 47 -3.54 3.69 -32.21
C MET A 47 -4.47 3.52 -30.98
N VAL A 48 -4.61 4.55 -30.15
CA VAL A 48 -5.53 4.54 -29.00
C VAL A 48 -6.97 4.43 -29.47
N ALA A 49 -7.35 5.17 -30.50
CA ALA A 49 -8.69 5.12 -31.09
C ALA A 49 -9.01 3.74 -31.70
N ASP A 50 -8.06 3.17 -32.42
CA ASP A 50 -8.19 1.82 -33.02
C ASP A 50 -8.33 0.75 -31.92
N GLU A 51 -7.62 0.85 -30.80
CA GLU A 51 -7.73 -0.10 -29.68
C GLU A 51 -9.08 -0.01 -28.93
N LEU A 52 -9.71 1.16 -28.96
CA LEU A 52 -11.00 1.42 -28.33
C LEU A 52 -12.19 1.28 -29.29
N ASP A 53 -11.93 1.01 -30.57
CA ASP A 53 -12.94 0.96 -31.64
C ASP A 53 -13.79 2.25 -31.72
N VAL A 54 -13.09 3.41 -31.64
CA VAL A 54 -13.70 4.74 -31.75
C VAL A 54 -12.94 5.60 -32.76
N LYS A 55 -13.48 6.76 -33.13
CA LYS A 55 -12.74 7.73 -33.92
C LYS A 55 -11.83 8.56 -33.00
N ALA A 56 -10.64 8.93 -33.50
CA ALA A 56 -9.70 9.75 -32.73
C ALA A 56 -10.28 11.11 -32.33
N GLU A 57 -11.19 11.66 -33.12
CA GLU A 57 -11.90 12.94 -32.86
C GLU A 57 -12.91 12.83 -31.72
N ASP A 58 -13.36 11.64 -31.35
CA ASP A 58 -14.29 11.40 -30.25
C ASP A 58 -13.57 11.31 -28.89
N ILE A 59 -12.23 11.23 -28.88
CA ILE A 59 -11.42 11.20 -27.66
C ILE A 59 -11.13 12.63 -27.21
N LEU A 60 -11.98 13.14 -26.32
CA LEU A 60 -11.90 14.51 -25.82
C LEU A 60 -10.92 14.70 -24.67
N GLY A 61 -10.52 13.64 -23.99
CA GLY A 61 -9.56 13.65 -22.89
C GLY A 61 -8.91 12.29 -22.69
N LYS A 62 -7.70 12.27 -22.12
CA LYS A 62 -6.92 11.04 -21.89
C LYS A 62 -6.14 11.13 -20.58
N ASP A 63 -6.21 10.07 -19.79
CA ASP A 63 -5.29 9.80 -18.69
C ASP A 63 -4.47 8.55 -19.07
N LEU A 64 -3.21 8.74 -19.40
CA LEU A 64 -2.31 7.70 -19.90
C LEU A 64 -1.11 7.54 -18.96
N PHE A 65 -0.81 6.31 -18.61
CA PHE A 65 0.26 5.97 -17.69
C PHE A 65 1.21 4.95 -18.33
N LEU A 66 2.51 5.13 -18.07
CA LEU A 66 3.51 4.13 -18.43
C LEU A 66 3.48 2.99 -17.42
N VAL A 67 3.47 1.77 -17.90
CA VAL A 67 3.46 0.56 -17.07
C VAL A 67 4.63 -0.32 -17.46
N ASN A 68 5.47 -0.70 -16.49
CA ASN A 68 6.44 -1.75 -16.71
C ASN A 68 5.69 -3.09 -16.81
N ARG A 69 5.83 -3.77 -17.97
CA ARG A 69 5.18 -5.05 -18.24
C ARG A 69 6.05 -6.27 -17.94
N GLN A 70 7.23 -6.06 -17.36
CA GLN A 70 8.07 -7.17 -16.92
C GLN A 70 7.28 -8.03 -15.92
N LYS A 71 7.21 -9.32 -16.18
CA LYS A 71 6.51 -10.25 -15.29
C LYS A 71 7.26 -10.40 -13.96
N GLY A 72 6.50 -10.50 -12.88
CA GLY A 72 7.06 -10.88 -11.59
C GLY A 72 7.70 -12.27 -11.63
N LEU A 73 8.68 -12.48 -10.79
CA LEU A 73 9.37 -13.77 -10.63
C LEU A 73 9.67 -14.06 -9.17
N VAL A 74 9.68 -15.35 -8.84
CA VAL A 74 10.23 -15.87 -7.58
C VAL A 74 11.66 -16.32 -7.87
N TRP A 75 12.60 -16.01 -6.98
CA TRP A 75 14.03 -16.29 -7.17
C TRP A 75 14.76 -16.41 -5.84
N GLY A 76 16.08 -16.61 -5.91
CA GLY A 76 16.94 -16.97 -4.78
C GLY A 76 17.19 -18.46 -4.75
N LEU A 77 18.20 -18.91 -4.00
CA LEU A 77 18.58 -20.32 -3.92
C LEU A 77 17.45 -21.18 -3.34
N GLU A 78 16.72 -20.63 -2.36
CA GLU A 78 15.60 -21.26 -1.67
C GLU A 78 14.23 -20.68 -2.10
N ASN A 79 14.18 -19.95 -3.22
CA ASN A 79 12.97 -19.25 -3.70
C ASN A 79 12.38 -18.28 -2.66
N GLU A 80 13.24 -17.61 -1.92
CA GLU A 80 12.86 -16.74 -0.80
C GLU A 80 12.48 -15.33 -1.18
N PHE A 81 12.72 -14.91 -2.44
CA PHE A 81 12.42 -13.57 -2.92
C PHE A 81 11.37 -13.58 -4.01
N VAL A 82 10.54 -12.55 -4.01
CA VAL A 82 9.66 -12.19 -5.12
C VAL A 82 10.05 -10.82 -5.63
N SER A 83 10.21 -10.67 -6.94
CA SER A 83 10.41 -9.37 -7.58
C SER A 83 9.33 -9.10 -8.60
N SER A 84 8.79 -7.90 -8.58
CA SER A 84 7.74 -7.45 -9.48
C SER A 84 7.68 -5.93 -9.53
N PRO A 85 7.15 -5.34 -10.61
CA PRO A 85 6.70 -3.95 -10.54
C PRO A 85 5.58 -3.80 -9.50
N LYS A 86 5.56 -2.66 -8.80
CA LYS A 86 4.44 -2.24 -7.94
C LYS A 86 4.10 -3.20 -6.79
N LEU A 87 5.10 -3.82 -6.17
CA LEU A 87 4.88 -4.52 -4.88
C LEU A 87 4.39 -3.53 -3.83
N ASP A 88 4.94 -2.35 -3.84
CA ASP A 88 4.42 -1.17 -3.18
C ASP A 88 3.36 -0.50 -4.07
N ASP A 89 2.04 -0.48 -3.72
CA ASP A 89 1.56 -1.23 -2.55
C ASP A 89 0.52 -2.30 -2.95
N LEU A 90 0.65 -2.88 -4.14
CA LEU A 90 -0.25 -3.95 -4.59
C LEU A 90 -0.11 -5.23 -3.74
N GLN A 91 1.03 -5.44 -3.08
CA GLN A 91 1.21 -6.58 -2.19
C GLN A 91 0.31 -6.45 -0.96
N CYS A 92 0.31 -5.30 -0.28
CA CYS A 92 -0.58 -5.04 0.85
C CYS A 92 -2.06 -4.98 0.43
N ALA A 93 -2.37 -4.40 -0.74
CA ALA A 93 -3.70 -4.42 -1.29
C ALA A 93 -4.22 -5.86 -1.49
N PHE A 94 -3.39 -6.73 -2.05
CA PHE A 94 -3.72 -8.14 -2.28
C PHE A 94 -3.94 -8.90 -0.96
N VAL A 95 -3.02 -8.82 -0.01
CA VAL A 95 -3.13 -9.57 1.24
C VAL A 95 -4.33 -9.14 2.07
N SER A 96 -4.62 -7.82 2.09
CA SER A 96 -5.78 -7.26 2.79
C SER A 96 -7.10 -7.71 2.15
N LEU A 97 -7.20 -7.68 0.82
CA LEU A 97 -8.38 -8.17 0.09
C LEU A 97 -8.57 -9.67 0.30
N LYS A 98 -7.48 -10.44 0.22
CA LYS A 98 -7.52 -11.89 0.41
C LYS A 98 -8.02 -12.26 1.79
N ALA A 99 -7.48 -11.65 2.84
CA ALA A 99 -7.93 -11.85 4.21
C ALA A 99 -9.38 -11.41 4.42
N PHE A 100 -9.81 -10.29 3.81
CA PHE A 100 -11.20 -9.83 3.86
C PHE A 100 -12.19 -10.83 3.26
N ILE A 101 -11.83 -11.45 2.11
CA ILE A 101 -12.68 -12.45 1.45
C ILE A 101 -12.75 -13.76 2.24
N GLU A 102 -11.65 -14.15 2.88
CA GLU A 102 -11.55 -15.41 3.64
C GLU A 102 -12.06 -15.31 5.07
N ALA A 103 -12.33 -14.10 5.55
CA ALA A 103 -12.83 -13.90 6.91
C ALA A 103 -14.31 -14.24 7.03
N GLU A 104 -14.65 -15.00 8.08
CA GLU A 104 -16.03 -15.28 8.50
C GLU A 104 -16.37 -14.45 9.72
N ASN A 105 -17.33 -13.53 9.62
CA ASN A 105 -17.68 -12.61 10.70
C ASN A 105 -19.19 -12.34 10.76
N GLU A 106 -19.80 -12.70 11.87
CA GLU A 106 -21.23 -12.45 12.16
C GLU A 106 -21.44 -11.35 13.23
N LYS A 107 -20.36 -10.80 13.80
CA LYS A 107 -20.45 -9.93 15.00
C LYS A 107 -20.06 -8.48 14.75
N SER A 108 -19.37 -8.20 13.65
CA SER A 108 -18.95 -6.86 13.27
C SER A 108 -19.06 -6.67 11.76
N VAL A 109 -19.00 -5.43 11.31
CA VAL A 109 -18.97 -5.10 9.88
C VAL A 109 -17.52 -5.01 9.44
N ASN A 110 -17.08 -5.94 8.60
CA ASN A 110 -15.78 -5.85 7.96
C ASN A 110 -15.87 -4.89 6.78
N VAL A 111 -14.89 -4.02 6.67
CA VAL A 111 -14.76 -3.07 5.55
C VAL A 111 -13.35 -3.15 5.00
N TYR A 112 -13.22 -3.47 3.72
CA TYR A 112 -12.01 -3.32 2.96
C TYR A 112 -12.10 -2.04 2.12
N CYS A 113 -11.14 -1.16 2.27
CA CYS A 113 -11.06 0.08 1.50
C CYS A 113 -9.72 0.16 0.78
N CYS A 114 -9.78 0.31 -0.54
CA CYS A 114 -8.62 0.47 -1.38
C CYS A 114 -8.62 1.87 -1.97
N PHE A 115 -7.68 2.69 -1.52
CA PHE A 115 -7.55 4.08 -1.96
C PHE A 115 -6.67 4.19 -3.19
N ASP A 116 -6.82 5.26 -3.95
CA ASP A 116 -5.99 5.61 -5.09
C ASP A 116 -5.11 6.83 -4.76
N ASN A 117 -4.10 7.07 -5.58
CA ASN A 117 -3.23 8.26 -5.51
C ASN A 117 -2.46 8.46 -4.20
N GLU A 118 -2.10 7.37 -3.50
CA GLU A 118 -1.25 7.45 -2.32
C GLU A 118 0.10 8.09 -2.67
N GLU A 119 0.76 7.59 -3.72
CA GLU A 119 2.10 7.98 -4.18
C GLU A 119 2.24 9.45 -4.59
N VAL A 120 1.13 10.13 -4.78
CA VAL A 120 1.06 11.57 -5.07
C VAL A 120 0.42 12.37 -3.94
N GLY A 121 0.30 11.78 -2.73
CA GLY A 121 -0.07 12.44 -1.48
C GLY A 121 -1.52 12.31 -1.05
N SER A 122 -2.30 11.38 -1.62
CA SER A 122 -3.67 11.05 -1.19
C SER A 122 -4.70 12.21 -1.24
N ASN A 123 -4.37 13.36 -1.81
CA ASN A 123 -5.19 14.57 -1.81
C ASN A 123 -6.18 14.62 -2.99
N THR A 124 -6.83 13.52 -3.30
CA THR A 124 -7.81 13.41 -4.38
C THR A 124 -9.12 12.85 -3.86
N LYS A 125 -10.20 12.93 -4.66
CA LYS A 125 -11.53 12.41 -4.27
C LYS A 125 -11.54 10.90 -3.99
N GLN A 126 -10.57 10.15 -4.46
CA GLN A 126 -10.40 8.71 -4.27
C GLN A 126 -9.21 8.35 -3.36
N GLY A 127 -8.50 9.33 -2.82
CA GLY A 127 -7.36 9.16 -1.93
C GLY A 127 -7.77 9.04 -0.45
N ALA A 128 -6.82 8.67 0.40
CA ALA A 128 -7.06 8.45 1.83
C ALA A 128 -7.50 9.72 2.59
N MET A 129 -7.20 10.91 2.09
CA MET A 129 -7.67 12.17 2.68
C MET A 129 -9.08 12.57 2.27
N SER A 130 -9.71 11.86 1.36
CA SER A 130 -11.08 12.16 0.94
C SER A 130 -12.12 11.75 1.98
N THR A 131 -13.35 12.22 1.82
CA THR A 131 -14.50 11.76 2.61
C THR A 131 -15.02 10.39 2.18
N PHE A 132 -14.42 9.76 1.16
CA PHE A 132 -14.91 8.52 0.56
C PHE A 132 -15.20 7.42 1.60
N LEU A 133 -14.22 7.11 2.46
CA LEU A 133 -14.41 6.11 3.53
C LEU A 133 -15.54 6.53 4.49
N LYS A 134 -15.50 7.76 4.96
CA LYS A 134 -16.51 8.31 5.87
C LYS A 134 -17.92 8.22 5.27
N ASP A 135 -18.08 8.65 4.04
CA ASP A 135 -19.38 8.67 3.36
C ASP A 135 -19.93 7.26 3.15
N VAL A 136 -19.06 6.29 2.81
CA VAL A 136 -19.44 4.88 2.69
C VAL A 136 -19.84 4.30 4.04
N LEU A 137 -19.09 4.56 5.11
CA LEU A 137 -19.43 4.08 6.46
C LEU A 137 -20.76 4.64 6.97
N HIS A 138 -21.05 5.94 6.76
CA HIS A 138 -22.34 6.52 7.06
C HIS A 138 -23.48 5.85 6.30
N ARG A 139 -23.27 5.57 5.01
CA ARG A 139 -24.27 4.87 4.19
C ARG A 139 -24.49 3.43 4.62
N ILE A 140 -23.44 2.72 5.02
CA ILE A 140 -23.56 1.36 5.60
C ILE A 140 -24.38 1.42 6.89
N ASN A 141 -24.05 2.35 7.79
CA ASN A 141 -24.80 2.54 9.05
C ASN A 141 -26.29 2.80 8.81
N ALA A 142 -26.61 3.73 7.89
CA ALA A 142 -28.00 4.03 7.52
C ALA A 142 -28.70 2.82 6.86
N GLY A 143 -28.00 2.08 5.99
CA GLY A 143 -28.49 0.85 5.35
C GLY A 143 -28.80 -0.28 6.35
N LEU A 144 -28.11 -0.29 7.49
CA LEU A 144 -28.37 -1.20 8.62
C LEU A 144 -29.50 -0.69 9.55
N GLY A 145 -30.13 0.43 9.23
CA GLY A 145 -31.19 1.03 10.04
C GLY A 145 -30.69 1.64 11.35
N LYS A 146 -29.42 2.00 11.44
CA LYS A 146 -28.80 2.57 12.63
C LYS A 146 -28.87 4.09 12.63
N THR A 147 -28.92 4.67 13.82
CA THR A 147 -28.92 6.11 14.04
C THR A 147 -27.54 6.72 13.89
N GLU A 148 -27.45 8.02 13.81
CA GLU A 148 -26.18 8.76 13.80
C GLU A 148 -25.39 8.57 15.10
N ASP A 149 -26.06 8.53 16.24
CA ASP A 149 -25.40 8.28 17.52
C ASP A 149 -24.79 6.86 17.58
N GLU A 150 -25.50 5.84 17.06
CA GLU A 150 -24.98 4.49 16.93
C GLU A 150 -23.79 4.42 15.99
N TYR A 151 -23.74 5.25 14.92
CA TYR A 151 -22.57 5.39 14.06
C TYR A 151 -21.33 5.82 14.85
N TYR A 152 -21.41 6.90 15.63
CA TYR A 152 -20.27 7.36 16.43
C TYR A 152 -19.86 6.36 17.50
N GLN A 153 -20.80 5.65 18.10
CA GLN A 153 -20.50 4.56 19.03
C GLN A 153 -19.76 3.40 18.33
N ALA A 154 -20.17 3.05 17.10
CA ALA A 154 -19.52 2.01 16.32
C ALA A 154 -18.09 2.44 15.92
N ILE A 155 -17.89 3.68 15.46
CA ILE A 155 -16.57 4.23 15.13
C ILE A 155 -15.64 4.20 16.34
N ALA A 156 -16.11 4.63 17.52
CA ALA A 156 -15.31 4.61 18.74
C ALA A 156 -14.87 3.20 19.18
N LYS A 157 -15.59 2.16 18.76
CA LYS A 157 -15.26 0.74 19.02
C LYS A 157 -14.56 0.06 17.85
N SER A 158 -14.32 0.77 16.77
CA SER A 158 -13.71 0.23 15.55
C SER A 158 -12.20 0.22 15.64
N PHE A 159 -11.58 -0.59 14.80
CA PHE A 159 -10.13 -0.68 14.67
C PHE A 159 -9.75 -0.66 13.19
N LEU A 160 -8.83 0.20 12.81
CA LEU A 160 -8.28 0.33 11.47
C LEU A 160 -6.93 -0.37 11.39
N VAL A 161 -6.75 -1.17 10.36
CA VAL A 161 -5.44 -1.69 9.96
C VAL A 161 -5.04 -1.02 8.66
N SER A 162 -4.07 -0.14 8.72
CA SER A 162 -3.45 0.49 7.55
C SER A 162 -2.30 -0.39 7.08
N CYS A 163 -2.34 -0.80 5.82
CA CYS A 163 -1.37 -1.71 5.24
C CYS A 163 -0.66 -1.03 4.07
N ASP A 164 0.67 -0.92 4.17
CA ASP A 164 1.53 -0.26 3.19
C ASP A 164 2.97 -0.72 3.41
N ASN A 165 3.70 -1.09 2.34
CA ASN A 165 5.01 -1.75 2.48
C ASN A 165 6.04 -0.90 3.25
N ALA A 166 7.10 -1.55 3.71
CA ALA A 166 8.15 -0.96 4.54
C ALA A 166 9.53 -1.18 3.95
N HIS A 167 10.47 -0.27 4.22
CA HIS A 167 11.85 -0.39 3.76
C HIS A 167 12.58 -1.49 4.53
N ALA A 168 13.02 -2.53 3.84
CA ALA A 168 13.93 -3.55 4.40
C ALA A 168 15.34 -2.98 4.63
N LEU A 169 16.06 -3.55 5.58
CA LEU A 169 17.49 -3.33 5.73
C LEU A 169 18.20 -3.63 4.41
N HIS A 170 18.86 -2.62 3.84
CA HIS A 170 19.61 -2.79 2.60
C HIS A 170 20.95 -3.49 2.88
N PRO A 171 21.25 -4.64 2.24
CA PRO A 171 22.43 -5.45 2.59
C PRO A 171 23.76 -4.71 2.39
N ASN A 172 23.84 -3.80 1.43
CA ASN A 172 25.05 -3.03 1.12
C ASN A 172 25.04 -1.62 1.72
N HIS A 173 23.94 -1.18 2.36
CA HIS A 173 23.75 0.17 2.86
C HIS A 173 23.00 0.16 4.21
N ALA A 174 23.47 -0.67 5.13
CA ALA A 174 22.86 -0.78 6.47
C ALA A 174 22.81 0.56 7.22
N GLU A 175 23.76 1.46 6.94
CA GLU A 175 23.84 2.80 7.53
C GLU A 175 22.67 3.72 7.14
N LYS A 176 21.86 3.37 6.14
CA LYS A 176 20.65 4.10 5.74
C LYS A 176 19.44 3.82 6.62
N THR A 177 19.51 2.75 7.41
CA THR A 177 18.42 2.29 8.27
C THR A 177 18.78 2.57 9.74
N ASP A 178 17.77 2.69 10.62
CA ASP A 178 18.00 2.77 12.06
C ASP A 178 18.73 1.51 12.55
N ALA A 179 19.71 1.69 13.44
CA ALA A 179 20.58 0.59 13.88
C ALA A 179 19.87 -0.43 14.79
N VAL A 180 18.71 -0.08 15.34
CA VAL A 180 17.94 -0.91 16.29
C VAL A 180 16.60 -1.34 15.70
N ASN A 181 15.90 -0.41 15.04
CA ASN A 181 14.54 -0.61 14.53
C ASN A 181 14.55 -0.89 13.01
N PHE A 182 15.41 -1.79 12.57
CA PHE A 182 15.47 -2.26 11.19
C PHE A 182 14.66 -3.55 11.01
N VAL A 183 14.25 -3.81 9.79
CA VAL A 183 13.45 -4.98 9.43
C VAL A 183 14.04 -5.71 8.24
N THR A 184 13.77 -7.01 8.16
CA THR A 184 14.29 -7.89 7.11
C THR A 184 13.16 -8.55 6.34
N MET A 185 13.38 -8.83 5.08
CA MET A 185 12.46 -9.65 4.27
C MET A 185 12.34 -11.05 4.85
N ASN A 186 11.16 -11.65 4.75
CA ASN A 186 10.79 -12.94 5.35
C ASN A 186 10.83 -12.97 6.89
N GLY A 187 10.94 -11.80 7.52
CA GLY A 187 10.94 -11.64 8.97
C GLY A 187 9.55 -11.45 9.59
N GLY A 188 8.51 -11.42 8.79
CA GLY A 188 7.13 -11.26 9.24
C GLY A 188 6.62 -9.82 9.16
N ILE A 189 5.54 -9.57 9.88
CA ILE A 189 4.82 -8.30 9.90
C ILE A 189 5.71 -7.17 10.43
N VAL A 190 5.75 -6.07 9.71
CA VAL A 190 6.47 -4.86 10.09
C VAL A 190 5.50 -3.84 10.66
N ILE A 191 5.49 -3.63 11.97
CA ILE A 191 4.73 -2.54 12.60
C ILE A 191 5.55 -1.26 12.49
N LYS A 192 4.96 -0.23 11.88
CA LYS A 192 5.59 1.06 11.65
C LYS A 192 5.26 2.04 12.76
N GLU A 193 6.26 2.72 13.30
CA GLU A 193 6.13 3.71 14.37
C GLU A 193 6.81 5.02 13.99
N SER A 194 6.19 6.14 14.34
CA SER A 194 6.74 7.47 14.11
C SER A 194 6.34 8.45 15.20
N ALA A 195 7.33 9.02 15.89
CA ALA A 195 7.09 10.07 16.88
C ALA A 195 6.43 11.32 16.28
N ASN A 196 6.62 11.56 14.98
CA ASN A 196 6.00 12.67 14.24
C ASN A 196 4.61 12.31 13.69
N GLN A 197 4.03 11.17 14.08
CA GLN A 197 2.71 10.69 13.66
C GLN A 197 2.57 10.61 12.12
N LYS A 198 3.65 10.25 11.44
CA LYS A 198 3.62 9.91 10.01
C LYS A 198 3.03 8.51 9.77
N TYR A 199 3.03 7.70 10.81
CA TYR A 199 2.33 6.44 10.94
C TYR A 199 1.35 6.55 12.10
N THR A 200 0.19 5.93 11.98
CA THR A 200 -0.90 6.09 12.96
C THR A 200 -0.76 5.21 14.20
N THR A 201 0.22 4.31 14.21
CA THR A 201 0.46 3.37 15.32
C THR A 201 0.71 4.09 16.64
N ASP A 202 0.01 3.66 17.67
CA ASP A 202 0.26 4.01 19.08
C ASP A 202 0.51 2.74 19.92
N ALA A 203 0.78 2.91 21.21
CA ALA A 203 1.08 1.79 22.09
C ALA A 203 -0.09 0.80 22.22
N PHE A 204 -1.33 1.28 22.17
CA PHE A 204 -2.53 0.45 22.27
C PHE A 204 -2.70 -0.38 20.98
N SER A 205 -2.69 0.26 19.83
CA SER A 205 -2.88 -0.38 18.54
C SER A 205 -1.76 -1.38 18.22
N ARG A 206 -0.51 -1.02 18.57
CA ARG A 206 0.64 -1.92 18.49
C ARG A 206 0.45 -3.17 19.35
N ALA A 207 0.10 -3.00 20.63
CA ALA A 207 -0.07 -4.12 21.55
C ALA A 207 -1.19 -5.06 21.09
N LEU A 208 -2.31 -4.49 20.63
CA LEU A 208 -3.45 -5.25 20.10
C LEU A 208 -3.00 -6.08 18.90
N PHE A 209 -2.41 -5.45 17.87
CA PHE A 209 -2.03 -6.13 16.64
C PHE A 209 -0.92 -7.15 16.86
N THR A 210 0.07 -6.83 17.70
CA THR A 210 1.11 -7.81 18.11
C THR A 210 0.48 -9.04 18.77
N GLY A 211 -0.49 -8.84 19.67
CA GLY A 211 -1.21 -9.95 20.31
C GLY A 211 -1.97 -10.82 19.31
N VAL A 212 -2.57 -10.22 18.28
CA VAL A 212 -3.22 -10.98 17.19
C VAL A 212 -2.19 -11.82 16.44
N CYS A 213 -1.06 -11.23 16.02
CA CYS A 213 -0.01 -11.94 15.32
C CYS A 213 0.55 -13.12 16.16
N GLN A 214 0.77 -12.92 17.46
CA GLN A 214 1.23 -13.97 18.37
C GLN A 214 0.26 -15.14 18.46
N ASN A 215 -1.05 -14.87 18.51
CA ASN A 215 -2.08 -15.91 18.59
C ASN A 215 -2.12 -16.84 17.35
N VAL A 216 -1.61 -16.35 16.21
CA VAL A 216 -1.53 -17.13 14.97
C VAL A 216 -0.10 -17.49 14.58
N ASN A 217 0.86 -17.31 15.51
CA ASN A 217 2.28 -17.61 15.33
C ASN A 217 2.94 -16.88 14.15
N VAL A 218 2.51 -15.66 13.85
CA VAL A 218 3.11 -14.79 12.86
C VAL A 218 4.17 -13.91 13.54
N PRO A 219 5.43 -13.92 13.05
CA PRO A 219 6.47 -13.07 13.60
C PRO A 219 6.20 -11.58 13.32
N VAL A 220 6.67 -10.72 14.23
CA VAL A 220 6.50 -9.27 14.18
C VAL A 220 7.84 -8.57 14.33
N GLN A 221 8.07 -7.58 13.48
CA GLN A 221 9.22 -6.70 13.51
C GLN A 221 8.79 -5.26 13.82
N SER A 222 9.67 -4.47 14.42
CA SER A 222 9.43 -3.04 14.67
C SER A 222 10.25 -2.20 13.71
N PHE A 223 9.61 -1.21 13.10
CA PHE A 223 10.25 -0.28 12.18
C PHE A 223 10.08 1.17 12.68
N ALA A 224 11.19 1.89 12.69
CA ALA A 224 11.22 3.34 12.80
C ALA A 224 12.28 3.89 11.85
N ASN A 225 12.01 5.04 11.25
CA ASN A 225 13.04 5.74 10.48
C ASN A 225 14.17 6.23 11.38
N ARG A 226 15.37 6.34 10.82
CA ARG A 226 16.46 7.07 11.50
C ARG A 226 15.98 8.48 11.86
N SER A 227 16.37 8.96 13.04
CA SER A 227 15.91 10.27 13.55
C SER A 227 16.38 11.47 12.70
N ASP A 228 17.41 11.28 11.87
CA ASP A 228 17.96 12.28 10.95
C ASP A 228 17.40 12.16 9.52
N VAL A 229 16.45 11.25 9.29
CA VAL A 229 15.81 11.05 7.99
C VAL A 229 14.33 11.40 8.09
N VAL A 230 13.88 12.26 7.17
CA VAL A 230 12.45 12.55 7.03
C VAL A 230 11.80 11.36 6.33
N GLY A 231 11.04 10.56 7.09
CA GLY A 231 10.27 9.44 6.54
C GLY A 231 9.08 9.89 5.69
N GLY A 232 8.55 8.96 4.90
CA GLY A 232 7.26 9.12 4.22
C GLY A 232 6.08 9.12 5.22
N SER A 233 4.89 9.27 4.69
CA SER A 233 3.60 9.09 5.39
C SER A 233 2.87 7.91 4.75
N THR A 234 1.84 7.39 5.42
CA THR A 234 1.01 6.29 4.93
C THR A 234 -0.46 6.71 4.86
N LEU A 235 -1.31 5.74 4.54
CA LEU A 235 -2.76 5.92 4.43
C LEU A 235 -3.43 6.17 5.79
N GLY A 236 -2.97 5.49 6.84
CA GLY A 236 -3.64 5.42 8.13
C GLY A 236 -3.78 6.77 8.81
N ASN A 237 -2.69 7.52 8.93
CA ASN A 237 -2.73 8.84 9.53
C ASN A 237 -3.54 9.85 8.71
N LEU A 238 -3.62 9.66 7.39
CA LEU A 238 -4.39 10.52 6.50
C LEU A 238 -5.89 10.21 6.58
N SER A 239 -6.30 8.93 6.49
CA SER A 239 -7.71 8.54 6.61
C SER A 239 -8.28 8.82 8.00
N ASN A 240 -7.47 8.74 9.06
CA ASN A 240 -7.86 9.11 10.42
C ASN A 240 -8.24 10.58 10.59
N THR A 241 -7.86 11.46 9.67
CA THR A 241 -8.34 12.86 9.67
C THR A 241 -9.83 12.95 9.33
N GLN A 242 -10.39 11.94 8.68
CA GLN A 242 -11.80 11.88 8.28
C GLN A 242 -12.62 10.91 9.13
N VAL A 243 -12.00 9.80 9.58
CA VAL A 243 -12.64 8.75 10.40
C VAL A 243 -11.71 8.44 11.57
N SER A 244 -12.00 9.03 12.73
CA SER A 244 -11.15 8.93 13.93
C SER A 244 -11.36 7.60 14.65
N VAL A 245 -10.47 6.64 14.39
CA VAL A 245 -10.51 5.29 14.99
C VAL A 245 -9.13 4.92 15.54
N HIS A 246 -9.09 3.94 16.46
CA HIS A 246 -7.81 3.30 16.81
C HIS A 246 -7.20 2.62 15.56
N ALA A 247 -5.94 2.89 15.29
CA ALA A 247 -5.34 2.41 14.06
C ALA A 247 -3.89 1.95 14.26
N VAL A 248 -3.50 0.93 13.50
CA VAL A 248 -2.12 0.45 13.39
C VAL A 248 -1.67 0.56 11.94
N ASP A 249 -0.45 1.06 11.73
CA ASP A 249 0.23 0.97 10.44
C ASP A 249 1.19 -0.22 10.45
N PHE A 250 0.99 -1.11 9.50
CA PHE A 250 1.93 -2.18 9.26
C PHE A 250 2.27 -2.30 7.77
N GLY A 251 3.32 -3.04 7.47
CA GLY A 251 3.70 -3.33 6.09
C GLY A 251 4.53 -4.60 5.97
N LEU A 252 4.98 -4.86 4.76
CA LEU A 252 5.87 -5.95 4.42
C LEU A 252 7.22 -5.38 3.98
N ALA A 253 8.30 -6.01 4.43
CA ALA A 253 9.64 -5.51 4.16
C ALA A 253 10.05 -5.71 2.70
N GLN A 254 10.48 -4.65 2.02
CA GLN A 254 10.93 -4.71 0.63
C GLN A 254 12.16 -3.86 0.36
N LEU A 255 12.86 -4.18 -0.71
CA LEU A 255 13.95 -3.39 -1.29
C LEU A 255 13.48 -2.69 -2.56
N ALA A 256 14.18 -1.60 -2.88
CA ALA A 256 13.98 -0.84 -4.11
C ALA A 256 12.55 -0.30 -4.29
N MET A 257 11.87 0.02 -3.18
CA MET A 257 10.56 0.69 -3.19
C MET A 257 10.55 1.87 -4.15
N HIS A 258 9.48 2.00 -4.94
CA HIS A 258 9.32 2.99 -6.00
C HIS A 258 10.26 2.84 -7.21
N SER A 259 11.06 1.79 -7.30
CA SER A 259 11.75 1.47 -8.55
C SER A 259 10.80 0.84 -9.56
N CYS A 260 11.24 0.72 -10.81
CA CYS A 260 10.43 0.04 -11.82
C CYS A 260 10.33 -1.49 -11.60
N PHE A 261 11.11 -2.04 -10.65
CA PHE A 261 11.10 -3.47 -10.30
C PHE A 261 11.59 -3.63 -8.86
N GLU A 262 10.69 -4.02 -7.97
CA GLU A 262 10.88 -4.05 -6.53
C GLU A 262 11.08 -5.50 -6.05
N THR A 263 11.58 -5.70 -4.83
CA THR A 263 11.86 -7.04 -4.28
C THR A 263 11.37 -7.15 -2.84
N ALA A 264 10.60 -8.19 -2.55
CA ALA A 264 10.10 -8.51 -1.21
C ALA A 264 10.34 -9.97 -0.84
N GLY A 265 10.07 -10.31 0.42
CA GLY A 265 10.11 -11.69 0.91
C GLY A 265 8.85 -12.48 0.53
N VAL A 266 9.02 -13.71 0.07
CA VAL A 266 7.88 -14.58 -0.32
C VAL A 266 7.00 -14.92 0.88
N LYS A 267 7.60 -15.24 2.05
CA LYS A 267 6.87 -15.65 3.25
C LYS A 267 6.03 -14.52 3.86
N ASP A 268 6.46 -13.28 3.69
CA ASP A 268 5.77 -12.14 4.31
C ASP A 268 4.36 -11.96 3.76
N THR A 269 4.11 -12.32 2.50
CA THR A 269 2.77 -12.32 1.90
C THR A 269 1.82 -13.27 2.64
N GLU A 270 2.26 -14.50 2.94
CA GLU A 270 1.47 -15.47 3.69
C GLU A 270 1.27 -15.02 5.14
N TYR A 271 2.32 -14.54 5.80
CA TYR A 271 2.24 -14.01 7.16
C TYR A 271 1.20 -12.90 7.28
N ALA A 272 1.12 -11.99 6.30
CA ALA A 272 0.13 -10.92 6.32
C ALA A 272 -1.30 -11.45 6.18
N ILE A 273 -1.56 -12.38 5.28
CA ILE A 273 -2.89 -13.00 5.13
C ILE A 273 -3.31 -13.67 6.45
N VAL A 274 -2.42 -14.50 7.02
CA VAL A 274 -2.68 -15.22 8.29
C VAL A 274 -2.91 -14.26 9.46
N ALA A 275 -2.18 -13.14 9.53
CA ALA A 275 -2.35 -12.13 10.58
C ALA A 275 -3.65 -11.32 10.44
N LEU A 276 -4.12 -11.08 9.23
CA LEU A 276 -5.29 -10.24 8.97
C LEU A 276 -6.63 -10.98 9.11
N ILE A 277 -6.69 -12.29 8.82
CA ILE A 277 -7.92 -13.08 8.96
C ILE A 277 -8.51 -12.98 10.37
N PRO A 278 -7.77 -13.12 11.50
CA PRO A 278 -8.32 -12.97 12.83
C PRO A 278 -8.82 -11.57 13.17
N ILE A 279 -8.27 -10.54 12.50
CA ILE A 279 -8.73 -9.15 12.68
C ILE A 279 -10.10 -8.96 12.03
N ALA A 280 -10.27 -9.52 10.86
CA ALA A 280 -11.54 -9.52 10.15
C ALA A 280 -12.57 -10.51 10.76
N ASN A 281 -12.12 -11.54 11.49
CA ASN A 281 -12.97 -12.37 12.37
C ASN A 281 -13.10 -11.66 13.72
N PRO A 282 -14.23 -11.80 14.44
CA PRO A 282 -14.41 -11.05 15.68
C PRO A 282 -13.25 -11.28 16.64
N ILE A 283 -12.49 -10.22 16.92
CA ILE A 283 -11.40 -10.19 17.91
C ILE A 283 -11.97 -10.36 19.31
N THR A 284 -12.72 -11.44 19.54
CA THR A 284 -13.45 -11.67 20.76
C THR A 284 -12.52 -11.90 21.96
N THR A 285 -11.28 -12.39 21.71
CA THR A 285 -10.39 -12.78 22.80
C THR A 285 -9.38 -11.67 23.17
N ALA A 286 -8.90 -10.90 22.22
CA ALA A 286 -7.94 -9.83 22.50
C ALA A 286 -8.64 -8.54 22.97
N LEU A 287 -9.68 -8.08 22.29
CA LEU A 287 -10.48 -6.92 22.71
C LEU A 287 -11.25 -7.17 24.00
N THR A 288 -11.73 -8.39 24.29
CA THR A 288 -12.42 -8.72 25.54
C THR A 288 -11.49 -8.63 26.75
N ARG A 289 -10.20 -8.84 26.58
CA ARG A 289 -9.21 -8.61 27.66
C ARG A 289 -8.91 -7.15 27.92
N PHE A 290 -9.04 -6.28 26.92
CA PHE A 290 -8.72 -4.85 27.03
C PHE A 290 -9.95 -3.95 27.25
N CYS A 291 -11.10 -4.33 26.75
CA CYS A 291 -12.32 -3.52 26.76
C CYS A 291 -13.44 -4.22 27.51
N ASN A 292 -13.37 -4.49 28.79
CA ASN A 292 -14.43 -5.07 29.62
C ASN A 292 -15.86 -4.69 29.19
N GLY A 293 -16.37 -5.18 28.06
CA GLY A 293 -17.73 -4.87 27.63
C GLY A 293 -18.05 -5.17 26.17
N ASN A 294 -19.23 -5.57 25.95
CA ASN A 294 -20.03 -5.85 24.76
C ASN A 294 -19.42 -5.41 23.39
N THR A 295 -18.95 -6.38 22.62
CA THR A 295 -18.33 -6.19 21.29
C THR A 295 -19.33 -6.25 20.12
N LYS A 296 -20.64 -6.16 20.38
CA LYS A 296 -21.67 -6.44 19.36
C LYS A 296 -21.78 -5.42 18.21
N ASP A 297 -21.12 -4.24 18.32
CA ASP A 297 -21.29 -3.15 17.35
C ASP A 297 -19.94 -2.52 16.93
N SER A 298 -18.88 -3.32 16.77
CA SER A 298 -17.58 -2.81 16.28
C SER A 298 -17.39 -3.12 14.81
N ALA A 299 -16.83 -2.18 14.06
CA ALA A 299 -16.37 -2.38 12.68
C ALA A 299 -14.86 -2.58 12.68
N VAL A 300 -14.38 -3.46 11.81
CA VAL A 300 -12.95 -3.61 11.52
C VAL A 300 -12.72 -3.09 10.10
N ILE A 301 -11.85 -2.10 9.98
CA ILE A 301 -11.56 -1.43 8.72
C ILE A 301 -10.14 -1.81 8.31
N ALA A 302 -10.00 -2.49 7.18
CA ALA A 302 -8.70 -2.66 6.54
C ALA A 302 -8.61 -1.72 5.34
N SER A 303 -7.59 -0.89 5.28
CA SER A 303 -7.33 -0.01 4.14
C SER A 303 -6.01 -0.35 3.48
N SER A 304 -6.00 -0.45 2.18
CA SER A 304 -4.80 -0.57 1.37
C SER A 304 -4.97 0.12 0.01
N LEU A 305 -3.90 0.22 -0.74
CA LEU A 305 -3.77 1.06 -1.92
C LEU A 305 -4.05 0.30 -3.23
N MET A 306 -4.68 0.96 -4.21
CA MET A 306 -4.63 0.58 -5.62
C MET A 306 -4.15 1.74 -6.52
N ARG A 307 -3.21 1.44 -7.38
CA ARG A 307 -2.53 2.26 -8.40
C ARG A 307 -1.44 3.20 -7.89
N ALA A 308 -0.23 2.70 -7.93
CA ALA A 308 0.93 3.55 -8.10
C ALA A 308 1.03 3.99 -9.55
N THR A 309 0.79 5.27 -9.82
CA THR A 309 1.18 5.92 -11.05
C THR A 309 2.33 6.85 -10.72
N LYS A 310 3.52 6.40 -11.00
CA LYS A 310 4.71 7.27 -11.13
C LYS A 310 5.16 7.30 -12.54
#